data_3fec2286dca9fb12a019e4d11e77c531
#
_entry.id   3fec2286dca9fb12a019e4d11e77c531
#
_cell.length_a   1.000
_cell.length_b   1.000
_cell.length_c   1.000
_cell.angle_alpha   90.00
_cell.angle_beta   90.00
_cell.angle_gamma   90.00
#
_symmetry.space_group_name_H-M   'P 1'
#
loop_
_entity.id
_entity.type
_entity.pdbx_description
1 polymer ?
#
loop_
_entity_poly.entity_id
_entity_poly.type
_entity_poly.pdbx_seq_one_letter_code
_entity_poly.pdbx_strand_id
1 'polypeptide(L)'
;MTAALTLLAGGAAAGGYLALQAHRQSQAMTQAHAAAVAAAKDCVTATQPRDAAAVPSSQQKLTECSTGNFGAQAAWLGAVLIQAYQAVDVQVALPEMHAAVERTNDDGSIVTLVAFRAKVSQPGAADRENSYRVRVTMVPENGQFKIAELDQVAR
;
A
#
# COMPACT_ATOMS: atom_id res chain seq x y z
N MET A 1 -38.87 -44.65 3.19
CA MET A 1 -37.38 -44.54 3.24
C MET A 1 -36.80 -43.66 2.17
N THR A 2 -37.39 -43.46 1.00
CA THR A 2 -36.89 -42.59 -0.09
C THR A 2 -36.89 -41.09 0.21
N ALA A 3 -37.88 -40.58 0.94
CA ALA A 3 -37.99 -39.15 1.28
C ALA A 3 -36.89 -38.65 2.25
N ALA A 4 -36.41 -39.50 3.14
CA ALA A 4 -35.32 -39.14 4.07
C ALA A 4 -33.96 -39.05 3.39
N LEU A 5 -33.71 -39.87 2.40
CA LEU A 5 -32.46 -39.84 1.61
C LEU A 5 -32.37 -38.62 0.71
N THR A 6 -33.47 -38.13 0.15
CA THR A 6 -33.47 -36.92 -0.70
C THR A 6 -33.25 -35.64 0.11
N LEU A 7 -33.74 -35.58 1.35
CA LEU A 7 -33.49 -34.43 2.25
C LEU A 7 -32.03 -34.38 2.70
N LEU A 8 -31.39 -35.51 2.96
CA LEU A 8 -29.97 -35.57 3.35
C LEU A 8 -29.05 -35.17 2.18
N ALA A 9 -29.35 -35.61 0.95
CA ALA A 9 -28.59 -35.25 -0.24
C ALA A 9 -28.70 -33.75 -0.60
N GLY A 10 -29.88 -33.16 -0.45
CA GLY A 10 -30.10 -31.72 -0.65
C GLY A 10 -29.38 -30.84 0.37
N GLY A 11 -29.37 -31.25 1.64
CA GLY A 11 -28.68 -30.55 2.70
C GLY A 11 -27.14 -30.56 2.53
N ALA A 12 -26.57 -31.70 2.11
CA ALA A 12 -25.12 -31.81 1.87
C ALA A 12 -24.67 -30.97 0.67
N ALA A 13 -25.47 -30.94 -0.43
CA ALA A 13 -25.16 -30.14 -1.59
C ALA A 13 -25.22 -28.63 -1.31
N ALA A 14 -26.23 -28.17 -0.58
CA ALA A 14 -26.37 -26.77 -0.20
C ALA A 14 -25.24 -26.33 0.77
N GLY A 15 -24.90 -27.14 1.78
CA GLY A 15 -23.81 -26.88 2.71
C GLY A 15 -22.43 -26.83 2.03
N GLY A 16 -22.19 -27.76 1.08
CA GLY A 16 -20.97 -27.80 0.28
C GLY A 16 -20.80 -26.55 -0.60
N TYR A 17 -21.89 -26.12 -1.25
CA TYR A 17 -21.89 -24.92 -2.09
C TYR A 17 -21.56 -23.64 -1.25
N LEU A 18 -22.21 -23.44 -0.10
CA LEU A 18 -21.96 -22.30 0.80
C LEU A 18 -20.54 -22.30 1.33
N ALA A 19 -20.02 -23.47 1.74
CA ALA A 19 -18.64 -23.59 2.19
C ALA A 19 -17.63 -23.24 1.09
N LEU A 20 -17.87 -23.67 -0.16
CA LEU A 20 -17.02 -23.34 -1.29
C LEU A 20 -17.07 -21.86 -1.63
N GLN A 21 -18.23 -21.23 -1.56
CA GLN A 21 -18.38 -19.80 -1.78
C GLN A 21 -17.67 -18.98 -0.71
N ALA A 22 -17.81 -19.34 0.55
CA ALA A 22 -17.10 -18.71 1.67
C ALA A 22 -15.57 -18.85 1.53
N HIS A 23 -15.09 -20.01 1.11
CA HIS A 23 -13.68 -20.25 0.88
C HIS A 23 -13.12 -19.38 -0.26
N ARG A 24 -13.83 -19.28 -1.39
CA ARG A 24 -13.45 -18.41 -2.51
C ARG A 24 -13.40 -16.94 -2.10
N GLN A 25 -14.37 -16.47 -1.33
CA GLN A 25 -14.40 -15.11 -0.82
C GLN A 25 -13.23 -14.81 0.12
N SER A 26 -12.91 -15.75 1.02
CA SER A 26 -11.75 -15.64 1.92
C SER A 26 -10.42 -15.58 1.14
N GLN A 27 -10.26 -16.42 0.11
CA GLN A 27 -9.07 -16.38 -0.75
C GLN A 27 -8.96 -15.07 -1.51
N ALA A 28 -10.04 -14.55 -2.09
CA ALA A 28 -10.05 -13.27 -2.80
C ALA A 28 -9.67 -12.11 -1.88
N MET A 29 -10.17 -12.10 -0.64
CA MET A 29 -9.83 -11.09 0.36
C MET A 29 -8.35 -11.16 0.75
N THR A 30 -7.81 -12.37 0.97
CA THR A 30 -6.38 -12.55 1.27
C THR A 30 -5.49 -12.05 0.14
N GLN A 31 -5.85 -12.32 -1.11
CA GLN A 31 -5.13 -11.82 -2.28
C GLN A 31 -5.23 -10.30 -2.39
N ALA A 32 -6.39 -9.70 -2.16
CA ALA A 32 -6.57 -8.26 -2.15
C ALA A 32 -5.72 -7.58 -1.06
N HIS A 33 -5.68 -8.13 0.15
CA HIS A 33 -4.84 -7.64 1.23
C HIS A 33 -3.36 -7.70 0.87
N ALA A 34 -2.89 -8.81 0.32
CA ALA A 34 -1.49 -8.95 -0.10
C ALA A 34 -1.13 -7.95 -1.21
N ALA A 35 -2.01 -7.77 -2.19
CA ALA A 35 -1.82 -6.80 -3.27
C ALA A 35 -1.81 -5.34 -2.75
N ALA A 36 -2.73 -5.00 -1.84
CA ALA A 36 -2.78 -3.67 -1.24
C ALA A 36 -1.51 -3.36 -0.42
N VAL A 37 -1.04 -4.32 0.39
CA VAL A 37 0.21 -4.19 1.16
C VAL A 37 1.42 -4.01 0.25
N ALA A 38 1.54 -4.78 -0.82
CA ALA A 38 2.63 -4.66 -1.78
C ALA A 38 2.59 -3.28 -2.46
N ALA A 39 1.44 -2.87 -2.99
CA ALA A 39 1.26 -1.57 -3.64
C ALA A 39 1.52 -0.40 -2.67
N ALA A 40 1.10 -0.50 -1.40
CA ALA A 40 1.37 0.50 -0.38
C ALA A 40 2.88 0.68 -0.14
N LYS A 41 3.62 -0.42 0.02
CA LYS A 41 5.08 -0.38 0.20
C LYS A 41 5.79 0.23 -0.99
N ASP A 42 5.43 -0.18 -2.20
CA ASP A 42 6.04 0.32 -3.44
C ASP A 42 5.80 1.82 -3.61
N CYS A 43 4.57 2.28 -3.37
CA CYS A 43 4.22 3.69 -3.51
C CYS A 43 4.84 4.56 -2.40
N VAL A 44 4.86 4.09 -1.15
CA VAL A 44 5.54 4.78 -0.05
C VAL A 44 7.04 4.86 -0.30
N THR A 45 7.66 3.82 -0.86
CA THR A 45 9.08 3.85 -1.26
C THR A 45 9.34 4.97 -2.28
N ALA A 46 8.43 5.17 -3.24
CA ALA A 46 8.56 6.23 -4.23
C ALA A 46 8.45 7.66 -3.64
N THR A 47 7.92 7.83 -2.42
CA THR A 47 7.96 9.12 -1.72
C THR A 47 9.36 9.48 -1.19
N GLN A 48 10.31 8.54 -1.21
CA GLN A 48 11.65 8.67 -0.67
C GLN A 48 12.70 8.33 -1.75
N PRO A 49 12.90 9.18 -2.77
CA PRO A 49 13.90 8.93 -3.80
C PRO A 49 15.28 8.77 -3.17
N ARG A 50 16.04 7.80 -3.66
CA ARG A 50 17.34 7.45 -3.09
C ARG A 50 18.37 8.56 -3.22
N ASP A 51 18.36 9.27 -4.34
CA ASP A 51 19.27 10.35 -4.71
C ASP A 51 18.60 11.28 -5.74
N ALA A 52 19.29 12.34 -6.14
CA ALA A 52 18.78 13.28 -7.14
C ALA A 52 18.48 12.63 -8.49
N ALA A 53 19.26 11.63 -8.89
CA ALA A 53 19.06 10.91 -10.17
C ALA A 53 17.80 10.03 -10.15
N ALA A 54 17.38 9.56 -8.96
CA ALA A 54 16.18 8.75 -8.79
C ALA A 54 14.89 9.58 -8.71
N VAL A 55 14.95 10.90 -8.55
CA VAL A 55 13.76 11.75 -8.41
C VAL A 55 12.79 11.63 -9.60
N PRO A 56 13.21 11.67 -10.87
CA PRO A 56 12.27 11.58 -12.00
C PRO A 56 11.51 10.24 -12.02
N SER A 57 12.20 9.12 -11.79
CA SER A 57 11.57 7.79 -11.76
C SER A 57 10.64 7.63 -10.56
N SER A 58 10.98 8.19 -9.41
CA SER A 58 10.11 8.23 -8.23
C SER A 58 8.84 9.04 -8.50
N GLN A 59 8.94 10.18 -9.20
CA GLN A 59 7.80 11.00 -9.59
C GLN A 59 6.86 10.26 -10.55
N GLN A 60 7.42 9.59 -11.54
CA GLN A 60 6.62 8.77 -12.45
C GLN A 60 5.88 7.68 -11.67
N LYS A 61 6.58 6.96 -10.78
CA LYS A 61 5.98 5.93 -9.94
C LYS A 61 4.86 6.47 -9.04
N LEU A 62 5.06 7.65 -8.41
CA LEU A 62 4.04 8.31 -7.61
C LEU A 62 2.80 8.66 -8.43
N THR A 63 2.96 9.14 -9.66
CA THR A 63 1.84 9.41 -10.57
C THR A 63 1.05 8.14 -10.91
N GLU A 64 1.73 7.02 -11.10
CA GLU A 64 1.11 5.73 -11.43
C GLU A 64 0.39 5.09 -10.24
N CYS A 65 0.97 5.19 -9.03
CA CYS A 65 0.49 4.51 -7.82
C CYS A 65 -0.40 5.36 -6.92
N SER A 66 -0.67 6.61 -7.26
CA SER A 66 -1.51 7.53 -6.49
C SER A 66 -2.78 7.93 -7.23
N THR A 67 -3.80 8.33 -6.49
CA THR A 67 -5.06 8.85 -7.00
C THR A 67 -5.69 9.79 -5.96
N GLY A 68 -6.84 10.40 -6.27
CA GLY A 68 -7.56 11.25 -5.34
C GLY A 68 -6.74 12.40 -4.77
N ASN A 69 -6.91 12.67 -3.48
CA ASN A 69 -6.24 13.76 -2.78
C ASN A 69 -4.72 13.58 -2.72
N PHE A 70 -4.27 12.35 -2.49
CA PHE A 70 -2.83 12.07 -2.45
C PHE A 70 -2.17 12.25 -3.81
N GLY A 71 -2.83 11.87 -4.90
CA GLY A 71 -2.33 12.08 -6.26
C GLY A 71 -2.10 13.57 -6.57
N ALA A 72 -3.03 14.43 -6.17
CA ALA A 72 -2.88 15.87 -6.33
C ALA A 72 -1.71 16.44 -5.50
N GLN A 73 -1.54 15.97 -4.26
CA GLN A 73 -0.42 16.36 -3.38
C GLN A 73 0.92 15.83 -3.90
N ALA A 74 0.97 14.61 -4.40
CA ALA A 74 2.18 13.98 -4.93
C ALA A 74 2.73 14.75 -6.15
N ALA A 75 1.85 15.24 -7.02
CA ALA A 75 2.24 16.05 -8.17
C ALA A 75 2.91 17.38 -7.75
N TRP A 76 2.38 18.04 -6.73
CA TRP A 76 2.97 19.27 -6.19
C TRP A 76 4.29 19.01 -5.45
N LEU A 77 4.33 17.97 -4.61
CA LEU A 77 5.51 17.59 -3.83
C LEU A 77 6.71 17.30 -4.73
N GLY A 78 6.47 16.73 -5.92
CA GLY A 78 7.50 16.41 -6.88
C GLY A 78 8.32 17.62 -7.32
N ALA A 79 7.66 18.74 -7.60
CA ALA A 79 8.33 19.96 -8.01
C ALA A 79 9.26 20.51 -6.90
N VAL A 80 8.82 20.40 -5.64
CA VAL A 80 9.60 20.84 -4.46
C VAL A 80 10.79 19.91 -4.20
N LEU A 81 10.59 18.59 -4.35
CA LEU A 81 11.64 17.60 -4.13
C LEU A 81 12.79 17.74 -5.14
N ILE A 82 12.50 18.01 -6.41
CA ILE A 82 13.54 18.23 -7.43
C ILE A 82 14.49 19.35 -6.98
N GLN A 83 13.97 20.48 -6.53
CA GLN A 83 14.78 21.62 -6.08
C GLN A 83 15.60 21.27 -4.82
N ALA A 84 14.98 20.57 -3.86
CA ALA A 84 15.65 20.19 -2.62
C ALA A 84 16.83 19.22 -2.85
N TYR A 85 16.63 18.21 -3.69
CA TYR A 85 17.67 17.23 -4.01
C TYR A 85 18.81 17.80 -4.88
N GLN A 86 18.52 18.81 -5.71
CA GLN A 86 19.56 19.50 -6.50
C GLN A 86 20.45 20.42 -5.65
N ALA A 87 19.92 20.96 -4.57
CA ALA A 87 20.64 21.88 -3.71
C ALA A 87 21.66 21.20 -2.77
N VAL A 88 21.45 19.91 -2.46
CA VAL A 88 22.25 19.15 -1.49
C VAL A 88 22.46 17.75 -2.00
N ASP A 89 23.69 17.25 -1.98
CA ASP A 89 24.01 15.86 -2.32
C ASP A 89 23.56 14.91 -1.20
N VAL A 90 22.27 14.56 -1.23
CA VAL A 90 21.60 13.72 -0.22
C VAL A 90 21.42 12.32 -0.77
N GLN A 91 21.73 11.32 0.05
CA GLN A 91 21.39 9.94 -0.19
C GLN A 91 20.41 9.45 0.87
N VAL A 92 19.33 8.81 0.41
CA VAL A 92 18.29 8.23 1.27
C VAL A 92 18.27 6.72 1.08
N ALA A 93 18.35 5.98 2.17
CA ALA A 93 18.18 4.53 2.20
C ALA A 93 17.00 4.17 3.10
N LEU A 94 16.26 3.14 2.71
CA LEU A 94 15.17 2.56 3.49
C LEU A 94 15.56 1.15 3.94
N PRO A 95 16.37 1.01 5.00
CA PRO A 95 16.88 -0.29 5.43
C PRO A 95 15.79 -1.23 5.92
N GLU A 96 14.66 -0.70 6.36
CA GLU A 96 13.58 -1.48 6.96
C GLU A 96 12.22 -0.88 6.61
N MET A 97 11.29 -1.73 6.12
CA MET A 97 9.92 -1.35 5.84
C MET A 97 8.96 -2.52 6.10
N HIS A 98 7.99 -2.29 6.97
CA HIS A 98 6.91 -3.22 7.29
C HIS A 98 5.57 -2.59 6.95
N ALA A 99 4.63 -3.40 6.48
CA ALA A 99 3.28 -2.95 6.24
C ALA A 99 2.28 -4.05 6.61
N ALA A 100 1.12 -3.63 7.11
CA ALA A 100 0.03 -4.52 7.48
C ALA A 100 -1.32 -3.84 7.21
N VAL A 101 -2.31 -4.65 6.84
CA VAL A 101 -3.69 -4.17 6.73
C VAL A 101 -4.23 -3.85 8.13
N GLU A 102 -4.77 -2.65 8.29
CA GLU A 102 -5.45 -2.22 9.51
C GLU A 102 -6.96 -2.54 9.44
N ARG A 103 -7.58 -2.26 8.31
CA ARG A 103 -9.00 -2.58 8.05
C ARG A 103 -9.33 -2.58 6.57
N THR A 104 -10.43 -3.23 6.23
CA THR A 104 -11.10 -3.12 4.92
C THR A 104 -12.41 -2.37 5.12
N ASN A 105 -12.68 -1.39 4.28
CA ASN A 105 -13.91 -0.61 4.31
C ASN A 105 -14.98 -1.24 3.40
N ASP A 106 -16.24 -0.85 3.58
CA ASP A 106 -17.39 -1.39 2.83
C ASP A 106 -17.33 -1.02 1.32
N ASP A 107 -16.63 0.04 0.97
CA ASP A 107 -16.40 0.47 -0.42
C ASP A 107 -15.28 -0.31 -1.12
N GLY A 108 -14.69 -1.31 -0.46
CA GLY A 108 -13.59 -2.12 -0.96
C GLY A 108 -12.21 -1.47 -0.82
N SER A 109 -12.12 -0.26 -0.26
CA SER A 109 -10.83 0.34 0.07
C SER A 109 -10.20 -0.37 1.27
N ILE A 110 -8.86 -0.41 1.29
CA ILE A 110 -8.07 -1.09 2.31
C ILE A 110 -7.16 -0.09 2.99
N VAL A 111 -7.31 0.06 4.28
CA VAL A 111 -6.41 0.90 5.09
C VAL A 111 -5.21 0.07 5.53
N THR A 112 -4.04 0.52 5.15
CA THR A 112 -2.75 -0.15 5.43
C THR A 112 -1.87 0.77 6.26
N LEU A 113 -1.28 0.24 7.33
CA LEU A 113 -0.26 0.92 8.12
C LEU A 113 1.11 0.53 7.58
N VAL A 114 1.94 1.51 7.22
CA VAL A 114 3.32 1.31 6.76
C VAL A 114 4.27 1.96 7.76
N ALA A 115 5.18 1.16 8.31
CA ALA A 115 6.24 1.63 9.19
C ALA A 115 7.60 1.43 8.51
N PHE A 116 8.42 2.47 8.46
CA PHE A 116 9.72 2.40 7.81
C PHE A 116 10.76 3.27 8.51
N ARG A 117 12.03 2.94 8.30
CA ARG A 117 13.17 3.76 8.66
C ARG A 117 13.76 4.41 7.42
N ALA A 118 14.06 5.69 7.51
CA ALA A 118 14.79 6.42 6.49
C ALA A 118 16.13 6.86 7.07
N LYS A 119 17.20 6.42 6.43
CA LYS A 119 18.57 6.82 6.72
C LYS A 119 18.99 7.85 5.68
N VAL A 120 19.32 9.05 6.15
CA VAL A 120 19.75 10.18 5.32
C VAL A 120 21.24 10.40 5.53
N SER A 121 22.01 10.32 4.47
CA SER A 121 23.47 10.55 4.45
C SER A 121 23.79 11.76 3.58
N GLN A 122 24.70 12.62 4.05
CA GLN A 122 25.19 13.82 3.36
C GLN A 122 26.72 13.91 3.50
N PRO A 123 27.46 14.39 2.49
CA PRO A 123 28.87 14.64 2.61
C PRO A 123 29.18 15.63 3.75
N GLY A 124 30.10 15.27 4.63
CA GLY A 124 30.53 16.14 5.72
C GLY A 124 29.59 16.23 6.93
N ALA A 125 28.51 15.44 6.96
CA ALA A 125 27.59 15.36 8.09
C ALA A 125 27.42 13.91 8.57
N ALA A 126 27.09 13.73 9.84
CA ALA A 126 26.75 12.42 10.38
C ALA A 126 25.42 11.93 9.80
N ASP A 127 25.34 10.62 9.53
CA ASP A 127 24.11 9.98 9.11
C ASP A 127 22.98 10.23 10.11
N ARG A 128 21.79 10.47 9.58
CA ARG A 128 20.56 10.63 10.38
C ARG A 128 19.59 9.51 10.05
N GLU A 129 19.04 8.88 11.07
CA GLU A 129 18.03 7.86 10.92
C GLU A 129 16.75 8.28 11.61
N ASN A 130 15.64 8.24 10.87
CA ASN A 130 14.32 8.59 11.37
C ASN A 130 13.34 7.45 11.10
N SER A 131 12.45 7.19 12.06
CA SER A 131 11.38 6.20 11.92
C SER A 131 10.07 6.91 11.63
N TYR A 132 9.36 6.42 10.63
CA TYR A 132 8.07 6.94 10.19
C TYR A 132 7.00 5.88 10.27
N ARG A 133 5.78 6.33 10.53
CA ARG A 133 4.55 5.53 10.42
C ARG A 133 3.56 6.32 9.60
N VAL A 134 3.09 5.73 8.55
CA VAL A 134 2.07 6.34 7.69
C VAL A 134 0.89 5.39 7.55
N ARG A 135 -0.30 5.95 7.60
CA ARG A 135 -1.54 5.25 7.28
C ARG A 135 -1.90 5.61 5.85
N VAL A 136 -2.12 4.61 5.01
CA VAL A 136 -2.49 4.81 3.62
C VAL A 136 -3.83 4.16 3.33
N THR A 137 -4.71 4.90 2.64
CA THR A 137 -5.97 4.37 2.13
C THR A 137 -5.75 3.93 0.70
N MET A 138 -5.80 2.61 0.50
CA MET A 138 -5.62 1.95 -0.79
C MET A 138 -6.97 1.75 -1.45
N VAL A 139 -7.18 2.29 -2.64
CA VAL A 139 -8.41 2.09 -3.42
C VAL A 139 -8.14 1.23 -4.65
N PRO A 140 -9.04 0.28 -4.97
CA PRO A 140 -8.92 -0.50 -6.19
C PRO A 140 -9.28 0.38 -7.40
N GLU A 141 -8.36 0.50 -8.35
CA GLU A 141 -8.55 1.25 -9.60
C GLU A 141 -7.90 0.50 -10.76
N ASN A 142 -8.68 0.18 -11.78
CA ASN A 142 -8.22 -0.55 -12.98
C ASN A 142 -7.46 -1.86 -12.67
N GLY A 143 -7.91 -2.61 -11.66
CA GLY A 143 -7.31 -3.88 -11.26
C GLY A 143 -6.02 -3.76 -10.42
N GLN A 144 -5.66 -2.55 -10.00
CA GLN A 144 -4.52 -2.28 -9.13
C GLN A 144 -4.97 -1.48 -7.91
N PHE A 145 -4.21 -1.55 -6.82
CA PHE A 145 -4.42 -0.67 -5.67
C PHE A 145 -3.57 0.59 -5.80
N LYS A 146 -4.21 1.75 -5.60
CA LYS A 146 -3.55 3.06 -5.57
C LYS A 146 -3.78 3.76 -4.24
N ILE A 147 -2.84 4.58 -3.81
CA ILE A 147 -2.99 5.40 -2.61
C ILE A 147 -3.88 6.60 -2.93
N ALA A 148 -5.03 6.70 -2.27
CA ALA A 148 -5.93 7.85 -2.34
C ALA A 148 -5.64 8.88 -1.24
N GLU A 149 -5.21 8.41 -0.06
CA GLU A 149 -4.88 9.23 1.10
C GLU A 149 -3.63 8.68 1.79
N LEU A 150 -2.78 9.57 2.28
CA LEU A 150 -1.59 9.25 3.05
C LEU A 150 -1.48 10.20 4.23
N ASP A 151 -1.56 9.65 5.45
CA ASP A 151 -1.48 10.39 6.70
C ASP A 151 -0.31 9.91 7.54
N GLN A 152 0.44 10.85 8.10
CA GLN A 152 1.46 10.52 9.09
C GLN A 152 0.81 10.25 10.44
N VAL A 153 1.09 9.07 11.01
CA VAL A 153 0.61 8.71 12.34
C VAL A 153 1.60 9.23 13.38
N ALA A 154 1.13 10.11 14.25
CA ALA A 154 1.93 10.60 15.38
C ALA A 154 2.34 9.44 16.31
N ARG A 155 3.49 9.62 16.99
CA ARG A 155 3.99 8.68 18.00
C ARG A 155 3.13 8.71 19.24
#